data_f8c5dcabd032b669bfbd82938db5999d
#
_entry.id   f8c5dcabd032b669bfbd82938db5999d
#
_cell.length_a   1.000
_cell.length_b   1.000
_cell.length_c   1.000
_cell.angle_alpha   90.00
_cell.angle_beta   90.00
_cell.angle_gamma   90.00
#
_symmetry.space_group_name_H-M   'P 1'
#
loop_
_entity.id
_entity.type
_entity.pdbx_description
1 polymer ?
#
loop_
_entity_poly.entity_id
_entity_poly.type
_entity_poly.pdbx_seq_one_letter_code
_entity_poly.pdbx_strand_id
1 'polypeptide(L)'
;MGKPARAFKGAAGHAAAGAAALGSPAMTDQVLLCYCTYPDSPQSEHFARTLVEEGLAACINRLPGVRSTYRWEGQVSTDSEELLLIKTTAARFEALKARLLELHPYELPELIAVPVEHGHAAYLDWVRAGVAG
;
A
#
# COMPACT_ATOMS: atom_id res chain seq x y z
N MET A 1 -2.19 8.26 -23.47
CA MET A 1 -2.07 6.84 -23.60
C MET A 1 -2.60 6.13 -22.37
N GLY A 2 -3.49 5.23 -22.57
CA GLY A 2 -4.07 4.48 -21.49
C GLY A 2 -3.05 3.58 -20.83
N LYS A 3 -3.36 3.17 -19.60
CA LYS A 3 -2.52 2.26 -18.89
C LYS A 3 -3.06 0.85 -19.09
N PRO A 4 -2.40 0.08 -19.92
CA PRO A 4 -2.93 -1.25 -20.25
C PRO A 4 -2.72 -2.22 -19.12
N ALA A 5 -1.63 -2.06 -18.43
CA ALA A 5 -1.24 -3.06 -17.47
C ALA A 5 -1.93 -2.83 -16.16
N ARG A 6 -2.22 -3.90 -15.49
CA ARG A 6 -2.94 -3.86 -14.24
C ARG A 6 -4.25 -3.10 -14.33
N ALA A 7 -4.68 -2.78 -15.51
CA ALA A 7 -5.92 -2.15 -15.89
C ALA A 7 -6.61 -1.39 -14.76
N PHE A 8 -7.33 -0.34 -15.11
CA PHE A 8 -8.12 0.37 -14.13
C PHE A 8 -9.37 -0.43 -13.80
N LYS A 9 -9.88 -0.20 -12.60
CA LYS A 9 -11.11 -0.85 -12.17
C LYS A 9 -12.25 -0.42 -13.05
N GLY A 10 -13.20 -1.25 -13.12
CA GLY A 10 -14.35 -1.14 -13.98
C GLY A 10 -14.74 -2.51 -14.38
N ALA A 11 -13.81 -3.41 -14.34
CA ALA A 11 -14.10 -4.81 -14.55
C ALA A 11 -14.64 -5.41 -13.27
N ALA A 12 -15.14 -6.60 -13.39
CA ALA A 12 -15.69 -7.29 -12.24
C ALA A 12 -14.63 -7.40 -11.15
N GLY A 13 -15.05 -7.19 -9.95
CA GLY A 13 -14.17 -7.35 -8.83
C GLY A 13 -13.79 -8.81 -8.65
N HIS A 14 -12.93 -9.04 -7.76
CA HIS A 14 -12.50 -10.39 -7.44
C HIS A 14 -12.67 -10.60 -5.95
N ALA A 15 -12.83 -11.83 -5.59
CA ALA A 15 -13.00 -12.16 -4.20
C ALA A 15 -11.73 -11.91 -3.43
N ALA A 16 -11.89 -11.39 -2.26
CA ALA A 16 -10.76 -11.22 -1.36
C ALA A 16 -10.30 -12.59 -0.89
N ALA A 17 -9.02 -12.70 -0.72
CA ALA A 17 -8.48 -13.90 -0.14
C ALA A 17 -8.92 -14.03 1.31
N GLY A 18 -8.92 -15.20 1.80
CA GLY A 18 -9.23 -15.42 3.19
C GLY A 18 -8.22 -14.75 4.11
N ALA A 19 -8.60 -14.65 5.33
CA ALA A 19 -7.75 -14.01 6.32
C ALA A 19 -6.49 -14.85 6.53
N ALA A 20 -5.38 -14.19 6.61
CA ALA A 20 -4.14 -14.85 6.94
C ALA A 20 -4.10 -15.10 8.44
N ALA A 21 -3.40 -16.14 8.79
CA ALA A 21 -3.15 -16.40 10.19
C ALA A 21 -2.26 -15.28 10.74
N LEU A 22 -2.58 -14.83 11.92
CA LEU A 22 -1.80 -13.81 12.57
C LEU A 22 -0.74 -14.45 13.42
N GLY A 23 0.38 -13.79 13.54
CA GLY A 23 1.42 -14.25 14.41
C GLY A 23 1.12 -13.99 15.87
N SER A 24 2.12 -14.15 16.70
CA SER A 24 2.00 -13.88 18.12
C SER A 24 1.71 -12.39 18.34
N PRO A 25 1.24 -12.03 19.54
CA PRO A 25 1.03 -10.61 19.86
C PRO A 25 2.26 -9.75 19.63
N ALA A 26 3.45 -10.29 19.87
CA ALA A 26 4.67 -9.53 19.63
C ALA A 26 4.81 -9.17 18.15
N MET A 27 4.31 -10.02 17.25
CA MET A 27 4.40 -9.76 15.83
C MET A 27 3.37 -8.75 15.37
N THR A 28 2.24 -8.61 16.07
CA THR A 28 1.24 -7.62 15.66
C THR A 28 1.72 -6.20 15.86
N ASP A 29 2.68 -5.98 16.76
CA ASP A 29 3.28 -4.67 16.97
C ASP A 29 4.41 -4.37 16.02
N GLN A 30 4.78 -5.31 15.18
CA GLN A 30 5.86 -5.12 14.22
C GLN A 30 5.51 -3.98 13.27
N VAL A 31 6.42 -3.00 13.18
CA VAL A 31 6.25 -1.95 12.18
C VAL A 31 6.58 -2.53 10.82
N LEU A 32 5.76 -2.20 9.85
CA LEU A 32 5.93 -2.65 8.48
C LEU A 32 6.19 -1.46 7.58
N LEU A 33 7.07 -1.64 6.61
CA LEU A 33 7.25 -0.72 5.50
C LEU A 33 6.59 -1.35 4.29
N CYS A 34 5.54 -0.72 3.80
CA CYS A 34 4.77 -1.24 2.68
C CYS A 34 5.07 -0.43 1.43
N TYR A 35 5.09 -1.12 0.31
CA TYR A 35 5.31 -0.52 -1.00
C TYR A 35 4.03 -0.64 -1.81
N CYS A 36 3.63 0.47 -2.42
CA CYS A 36 2.47 0.51 -3.31
C CYS A 36 2.78 1.51 -4.41
N THR A 37 2.47 1.17 -5.64
CA THR A 37 2.60 2.15 -6.72
C THR A 37 1.21 2.68 -7.06
N TYR A 38 1.16 3.93 -7.48
CA TYR A 38 -0.08 4.62 -7.80
C TYR A 38 0.14 5.37 -9.11
N PRO A 39 -0.89 5.54 -9.93
CA PRO A 39 -0.71 6.31 -11.16
C PRO A 39 -0.19 7.70 -10.85
N ASP A 40 0.66 8.22 -11.73
CA ASP A 40 1.14 9.59 -11.61
C ASP A 40 -0.03 10.52 -11.88
N SER A 41 -0.73 10.91 -10.83
CA SER A 41 -1.96 11.69 -10.94
C SER A 41 -2.17 12.49 -9.67
N PRO A 42 -2.97 13.57 -9.76
CA PRO A 42 -3.27 14.38 -8.57
C PRO A 42 -4.02 13.61 -7.49
N GLN A 43 -4.70 12.53 -7.85
CA GLN A 43 -5.48 11.78 -6.88
C GLN A 43 -4.63 11.03 -5.88
N SER A 44 -3.32 10.88 -6.15
CA SER A 44 -2.46 10.15 -5.24
C SER A 44 -2.40 10.81 -3.86
N GLU A 45 -2.47 12.14 -3.80
CA GLU A 45 -2.46 12.82 -2.51
C GLU A 45 -3.72 12.48 -1.72
N HIS A 46 -4.87 12.48 -2.36
CA HIS A 46 -6.12 12.15 -1.69
C HIS A 46 -6.10 10.69 -1.21
N PHE A 47 -5.58 9.81 -2.04
CA PHE A 47 -5.45 8.39 -1.69
C PHE A 47 -4.61 8.23 -0.42
N ALA A 48 -3.43 8.86 -0.40
CA ALA A 48 -2.54 8.76 0.76
C ALA A 48 -3.20 9.39 2.00
N ARG A 49 -3.80 10.56 1.83
CA ARG A 49 -4.43 11.26 2.94
C ARG A 49 -5.56 10.42 3.56
N THR A 50 -6.36 9.77 2.73
CA THR A 50 -7.46 8.96 3.22
C THR A 50 -6.97 7.83 4.10
N LEU A 51 -5.90 7.13 3.67
CA LEU A 51 -5.37 6.02 4.44
C LEU A 51 -4.80 6.48 5.79
N VAL A 52 -4.19 7.66 5.81
CA VAL A 52 -3.66 8.20 7.06
C VAL A 52 -4.80 8.69 7.96
N GLU A 53 -5.78 9.39 7.39
CA GLU A 53 -6.90 9.90 8.17
C GLU A 53 -7.70 8.77 8.81
N GLU A 54 -7.78 7.63 8.15
CA GLU A 54 -8.52 6.49 8.69
C GLU A 54 -7.69 5.66 9.66
N GLY A 55 -6.47 6.09 9.96
CA GLY A 55 -5.63 5.39 10.93
C GLY A 55 -5.08 4.08 10.44
N LEU A 56 -5.06 3.86 9.15
CA LEU A 56 -4.54 2.63 8.56
C LEU A 56 -3.04 2.72 8.28
N ALA A 57 -2.54 3.93 8.15
CA ALA A 57 -1.12 4.20 7.99
C ALA A 57 -0.75 5.37 8.86
N ALA A 58 0.43 5.33 9.46
CA ALA A 58 0.91 6.45 10.26
C ALA A 58 1.52 7.54 9.37
N CYS A 59 2.12 7.12 8.27
CA CYS A 59 2.85 8.04 7.41
C CYS A 59 2.94 7.40 6.04
N ILE A 60 2.80 8.21 5.00
CA ILE A 60 3.01 7.75 3.63
C ILE A 60 3.90 8.78 2.94
N ASN A 61 5.04 8.32 2.46
CA ASN A 61 5.88 9.15 1.59
C ASN A 61 5.50 8.85 0.16
N ARG A 62 5.37 9.89 -0.64
CA ARG A 62 5.06 9.77 -2.06
C ARG A 62 6.28 10.19 -2.86
N LEU A 63 6.83 9.27 -3.65
CA LEU A 63 8.01 9.52 -4.46
C LEU A 63 7.59 9.60 -5.92
N PRO A 64 7.63 10.78 -6.52
CA PRO A 64 7.27 10.89 -7.94
C PRO A 64 8.42 10.44 -8.82
N GLY A 65 8.12 10.27 -10.10
CA GLY A 65 9.17 10.02 -11.08
C GLY A 65 9.62 8.58 -11.18
N VAL A 66 8.85 7.66 -10.64
CA VAL A 66 9.19 6.24 -10.74
C VAL A 66 8.72 5.73 -12.09
N ARG A 67 9.58 4.95 -12.74
CA ARG A 67 9.27 4.32 -14.02
C ARG A 67 9.23 2.82 -13.76
N SER A 68 8.05 2.22 -13.90
CA SER A 68 7.85 0.81 -13.62
C SER A 68 7.77 0.04 -14.93
N THR A 69 8.60 -0.99 -15.06
CA THR A 69 8.59 -1.86 -16.24
C THR A 69 8.13 -3.23 -15.79
N TYR A 70 7.11 -3.75 -16.44
CA TYR A 70 6.46 -4.97 -15.96
C TYR A 70 5.78 -5.66 -17.13
N ARG A 71 5.44 -6.92 -16.91
CA ARG A 71 4.70 -7.71 -17.90
C ARG A 71 3.24 -7.80 -17.48
N TRP A 72 2.37 -7.50 -18.41
CA TRP A 72 0.93 -7.59 -18.19
C TRP A 72 0.31 -8.20 -19.43
N GLU A 73 -0.41 -9.31 -19.23
CA GLU A 73 -1.10 -10.02 -20.33
C GLU A 73 -0.18 -10.26 -21.52
N GLY A 74 1.03 -10.71 -21.24
CA GLY A 74 1.99 -11.06 -22.25
C GLY A 74 2.76 -9.90 -22.87
N GLN A 75 2.45 -8.68 -22.46
CA GLN A 75 3.11 -7.48 -22.99
C GLN A 75 4.01 -6.88 -21.93
N VAL A 76 5.17 -6.39 -22.34
CA VAL A 76 6.05 -5.64 -21.47
C VAL A 76 5.75 -4.16 -21.66
N SER A 77 5.48 -3.48 -20.55
CA SER A 77 5.09 -2.07 -20.55
C SER A 77 5.94 -1.30 -19.56
N THR A 78 6.10 -0.01 -19.81
CA THR A 78 6.75 0.89 -18.87
C THR A 78 5.83 2.07 -18.65
N ASP A 79 5.54 2.35 -17.38
CA ASP A 79 4.64 3.44 -17.01
C ASP A 79 5.27 4.32 -15.95
N SER A 80 4.84 5.58 -15.93
CA SER A 80 5.21 6.51 -14.88
C SER A 80 4.27 6.33 -13.71
N GLU A 81 4.84 6.22 -12.54
CA GLU A 81 4.05 6.01 -11.32
C GLU A 81 4.67 6.78 -10.16
N GLU A 82 3.89 6.95 -9.09
CA GLU A 82 4.44 7.32 -7.81
C GLU A 82 4.64 6.07 -6.99
N LEU A 83 5.74 6.04 -6.25
CA LEU A 83 5.98 4.97 -5.30
C LEU A 83 5.59 5.48 -3.92
N LEU A 84 4.68 4.77 -3.28
CA LEU A 84 4.22 5.12 -1.95
C LEU A 84 4.91 4.22 -0.95
N LEU A 85 5.56 4.83 0.04
CA LEU A 85 6.18 4.12 1.15
C LEU A 85 5.26 4.31 2.35
N ILE A 86 4.60 3.25 2.75
CA ILE A 86 3.52 3.30 3.75
C ILE A 86 4.02 2.65 5.03
N LYS A 87 3.95 3.38 6.14
CA LYS A 87 4.37 2.85 7.44
C LYS A 87 3.15 2.52 8.27
N THR A 88 3.06 1.28 8.69
CA THR A 88 1.94 0.78 9.48
C THR A 88 2.44 -0.34 10.39
N THR A 89 1.55 -1.10 10.97
CA THR A 89 1.91 -2.24 11.81
C THR A 89 1.29 -3.51 11.25
N ALA A 90 1.82 -4.64 11.68
CA ALA A 90 1.27 -5.92 11.26
C ALA A 90 -0.20 -6.06 11.68
N ALA A 91 -0.56 -5.50 12.83
CA ALA A 91 -1.96 -5.56 13.30
C ALA A 91 -2.91 -4.83 12.36
N ARG A 92 -2.44 -3.77 11.70
CA ARG A 92 -3.30 -2.98 10.82
C ARG A 92 -3.21 -3.37 9.36
N PHE A 93 -2.30 -4.26 9.02
CA PHE A 93 -2.00 -4.51 7.61
C PHE A 93 -3.22 -5.01 6.82
N GLU A 94 -3.99 -5.94 7.39
CA GLU A 94 -5.14 -6.48 6.65
C GLU A 94 -6.20 -5.42 6.42
N ALA A 95 -6.43 -4.55 7.41
CA ALA A 95 -7.37 -3.45 7.24
C ALA A 95 -6.86 -2.44 6.21
N LEU A 96 -5.57 -2.14 6.26
CA LEU A 96 -4.95 -1.28 5.24
C LEU A 96 -5.14 -1.87 3.86
N LYS A 97 -4.85 -3.15 3.71
CA LYS A 97 -4.95 -3.81 2.41
C LYS A 97 -6.38 -3.74 1.89
N ALA A 98 -7.35 -4.05 2.72
CA ALA A 98 -8.74 -4.05 2.27
C ALA A 98 -9.16 -2.66 1.78
N ARG A 99 -8.80 -1.63 2.53
CA ARG A 99 -9.19 -0.27 2.16
C ARG A 99 -8.44 0.20 0.92
N LEU A 100 -7.15 -0.12 0.86
CA LEU A 100 -6.33 0.24 -0.28
C LEU A 100 -6.90 -0.38 -1.56
N LEU A 101 -7.30 -1.63 -1.51
CA LEU A 101 -7.86 -2.29 -2.67
C LEU A 101 -9.17 -1.65 -3.11
N GLU A 102 -9.97 -1.15 -2.17
CA GLU A 102 -11.19 -0.43 -2.53
C GLU A 102 -10.90 0.87 -3.24
N LEU A 103 -9.88 1.59 -2.79
CA LEU A 103 -9.61 2.95 -3.26
C LEU A 103 -8.73 3.00 -4.49
N HIS A 104 -7.92 1.97 -4.69
CA HIS A 104 -6.90 2.00 -5.74
C HIS A 104 -7.57 1.85 -7.12
N PRO A 105 -7.12 2.62 -8.11
CA PRO A 105 -7.75 2.56 -9.44
C PRO A 105 -7.36 1.35 -10.28
N TYR A 106 -6.27 0.64 -9.91
CA TYR A 106 -5.86 -0.52 -10.69
C TYR A 106 -6.70 -1.73 -10.36
N GLU A 107 -6.85 -2.59 -11.33
CA GLU A 107 -7.45 -3.90 -11.12
C GLU A 107 -6.56 -4.77 -10.23
N LEU A 108 -5.25 -4.65 -10.40
CA LEU A 108 -4.28 -5.43 -9.61
C LEU A 108 -3.24 -4.48 -9.03
N PRO A 109 -3.52 -3.87 -7.89
CA PRO A 109 -2.55 -2.97 -7.27
C PRO A 109 -1.38 -3.74 -6.67
N GLU A 110 -0.22 -3.09 -6.67
CA GLU A 110 0.92 -3.61 -5.93
C GLU A 110 0.79 -3.23 -4.47
N LEU A 111 0.91 -4.21 -3.60
CA LEU A 111 1.04 -3.95 -2.17
C LEU A 111 1.86 -5.06 -1.58
N ILE A 112 3.07 -4.72 -1.14
CA ILE A 112 3.93 -5.67 -0.44
C ILE A 112 4.45 -4.98 0.80
N ALA A 113 4.89 -5.76 1.77
CA ALA A 113 5.35 -5.22 3.03
C ALA A 113 6.58 -5.99 3.49
N VAL A 114 7.51 -5.26 4.09
CA VAL A 114 8.66 -5.86 4.75
C VAL A 114 8.66 -5.41 6.20
N PRO A 115 9.11 -6.27 7.11
CA PRO A 115 9.20 -5.87 8.51
C PRO A 115 10.38 -4.92 8.71
N VAL A 116 10.18 -3.94 9.59
CA VAL A 116 11.24 -3.03 9.97
C VAL A 116 11.88 -3.60 11.22
N GLU A 117 13.07 -4.18 11.07
CA GLU A 117 13.74 -4.83 12.18
C GLU A 117 14.44 -3.85 13.09
N HIS A 118 15.01 -2.79 12.53
CA HIS A 118 15.79 -1.82 13.29
C HIS A 118 15.35 -0.41 12.89
N GLY A 119 15.23 0.46 13.87
CA GLY A 119 14.88 1.83 13.60
C GLY A 119 15.02 2.67 14.85
N HIS A 120 14.83 3.98 14.71
CA HIS A 120 14.81 4.91 15.83
C HIS A 120 13.60 4.58 16.69
N ALA A 121 13.83 4.15 17.93
CA ALA A 121 12.78 3.60 18.78
C ALA A 121 11.59 4.57 18.94
N ALA A 122 11.88 5.86 19.16
CA ALA A 122 10.81 6.82 19.33
C ALA A 122 9.97 6.97 18.05
N TYR A 123 10.60 6.87 16.89
CA TYR A 123 9.86 6.93 15.64
C TYR A 123 8.98 5.70 15.46
N LEU A 124 9.50 4.52 15.76
CA LEU A 124 8.71 3.30 15.65
C LEU A 124 7.52 3.33 16.60
N ASP A 125 7.71 3.87 17.80
CA ASP A 125 6.59 4.04 18.73
C ASP A 125 5.57 5.03 18.19
N TRP A 126 6.04 6.07 17.54
CA TRP A 126 5.13 7.05 16.91
C TRP A 126 4.29 6.38 15.81
N VAL A 127 4.91 5.51 15.01
CA VAL A 127 4.16 4.78 13.99
C VAL A 127 3.07 3.93 14.65
N ARG A 128 3.43 3.20 15.70
CA ARG A 128 2.47 2.33 16.39
C ARG A 128 1.31 3.14 16.95
N ALA A 129 1.61 4.27 17.59
CA ALA A 129 0.57 5.12 18.14
C ALA A 129 -0.34 5.68 17.07
N GLY A 130 0.20 5.97 15.90
CA GLY A 130 -0.57 6.58 14.82
C GLY A 130 -1.58 5.64 14.20
N VAL A 131 -1.42 4.34 14.38
CA VAL A 131 -2.33 3.36 13.79
C VAL A 131 -3.02 2.50 14.86
N ALA A 132 -2.78 2.78 16.12
CA ALA A 132 -3.44 2.05 17.18
C ALA A 132 -4.93 2.42 17.13
N GLY A 133 -5.75 1.42 16.89
CA GLY A 133 -7.14 1.72 16.62
C GLY A 133 -8.06 0.89 17.44
#